data_e49af2e937120af68ae29fbc26dc8d19
#
_entry.id   e49af2e937120af68ae29fbc26dc8d19
#
_cell.length_a   1.000
_cell.length_b   1.000
_cell.length_c   1.000
_cell.angle_alpha   90.00
_cell.angle_beta   90.00
_cell.angle_gamma   90.00
#
_symmetry.space_group_name_H-M   'P 1'
#
loop_
_entity.id
_entity.type
_entity.pdbx_description
1 polymer ?
#
loop_
_entity_poly.entity_id
_entity_poly.type
_entity_poly.pdbx_seq_one_letter_code
_entity_poly.pdbx_strand_id
1 'polypeptide(L)'
;LHGEAYDYKIIKALGQGTFGITYQAKVEMKGALGTLDSNMYVAVKEFFMKEVNGRSGDTVTSGSTSKGGLFSYYREKFEREARNLGTLKHPNIVRVLEMFIANGTAYYAMEFINGMSLDDTITKSPQGRLSTEQAIRLTKQIGAAVSFMHSRKMLHLDVKPANVMVRADGKAVLIDFGLSKQY
;
A
#
# COMPACT_ATOMS: atom_id res chain seq x y z
N LEU A 1 -9.79 2.59 -13.27
CA LEU A 1 -8.51 3.33 -13.31
C LEU A 1 -7.63 2.76 -14.39
N HIS A 2 -6.97 3.64 -15.14
CA HIS A 2 -6.05 3.26 -16.21
C HIS A 2 -4.61 3.48 -15.74
N GLY A 3 -3.89 2.38 -15.55
CA GLY A 3 -2.46 2.38 -15.30
C GLY A 3 -1.64 2.32 -16.59
N GLU A 4 -0.30 2.26 -16.46
CA GLU A 4 0.60 2.15 -17.61
C GLU A 4 0.56 0.73 -18.21
N ALA A 5 0.62 -0.30 -17.35
CA ALA A 5 0.64 -1.70 -17.76
C ALA A 5 -0.74 -2.37 -17.71
N TYR A 6 -1.60 -1.95 -16.78
CA TYR A 6 -2.89 -2.60 -16.50
C TYR A 6 -4.00 -1.59 -16.30
N ASP A 7 -5.23 -2.04 -16.51
CA ASP A 7 -6.42 -1.36 -16.04
C ASP A 7 -6.88 -1.96 -14.71
N TYR A 8 -7.49 -1.14 -13.85
CA TYR A 8 -7.91 -1.54 -12.51
C TYR A 8 -9.38 -1.23 -12.29
N LYS A 9 -10.18 -2.27 -12.10
CA LYS A 9 -11.58 -2.14 -11.69
C LYS A 9 -11.64 -2.09 -10.17
N ILE A 10 -11.95 -0.92 -9.62
CA ILE A 10 -12.12 -0.75 -8.18
C ILE A 10 -13.34 -1.55 -7.71
N ILE A 11 -13.15 -2.32 -6.63
CA ILE A 11 -14.20 -3.15 -6.03
C ILE A 11 -14.74 -2.48 -4.76
N LYS A 12 -13.84 -2.12 -3.84
CA LYS A 12 -14.20 -1.48 -2.56
C LYS A 12 -13.01 -0.78 -1.95
N ALA A 13 -13.28 0.18 -1.08
CA ALA A 13 -12.25 0.74 -0.20
C ALA A 13 -11.88 -0.30 0.88
N LEU A 14 -10.58 -0.42 1.16
CA LEU A 14 -10.02 -1.25 2.23
C LEU A 14 -9.73 -0.42 3.49
N GLY A 15 -9.37 0.84 3.31
CA GLY A 15 -9.06 1.74 4.40
C GLY A 15 -8.64 3.12 3.92
N GLN A 16 -8.65 4.07 4.84
CA GLN A 16 -8.19 5.44 4.61
C GLN A 16 -7.19 5.81 5.69
N GLY A 17 -6.01 6.25 5.27
CA GLY A 17 -4.97 6.80 6.13
C GLY A 17 -4.82 8.31 5.94
N THR A 18 -3.81 8.90 6.59
CA THR A 18 -3.54 10.34 6.54
C THR A 18 -3.22 10.83 5.12
N PHE A 19 -2.54 10.02 4.32
CA PHE A 19 -2.02 10.41 3.00
C PHE A 19 -2.67 9.67 1.83
N GLY A 20 -3.73 8.88 2.08
CA GLY A 20 -4.34 8.17 0.98
C GLY A 20 -5.46 7.22 1.36
N ILE A 21 -6.11 6.75 0.32
CA ILE A 21 -7.16 5.73 0.40
C ILE A 21 -6.64 4.48 -0.30
N THR A 22 -6.81 3.33 0.32
CA THR A 22 -6.45 2.05 -0.26
C THR A 22 -7.70 1.30 -0.69
N TYR A 23 -7.70 0.82 -1.93
CA TYR A 23 -8.80 0.08 -2.53
C TYR A 23 -8.38 -1.34 -2.86
N GLN A 24 -9.32 -2.27 -2.77
CA GLN A 24 -9.21 -3.54 -3.48
C GLN A 24 -9.66 -3.32 -4.92
N ALA A 25 -8.86 -3.79 -5.85
CA ALA A 25 -9.16 -3.73 -7.27
C ALA A 25 -8.90 -5.08 -7.95
N LYS A 26 -9.54 -5.28 -9.09
CA LYS A 26 -9.31 -6.40 -9.98
C LYS A 26 -8.52 -5.88 -11.19
N VAL A 27 -7.51 -6.64 -11.60
CA VAL A 27 -6.73 -6.31 -12.80
C VAL A 27 -7.53 -6.69 -14.03
N GLU A 28 -7.65 -5.75 -14.95
CA GLU A 28 -8.21 -5.96 -16.30
C GLU A 28 -7.07 -5.87 -17.31
N MET A 29 -6.91 -6.89 -18.14
CA MET A 29 -5.88 -6.91 -19.18
C MET A 29 -6.46 -6.40 -20.49
N LYS A 30 -5.78 -5.44 -21.12
CA LYS A 30 -6.13 -4.98 -22.48
C LYS A 30 -5.71 -6.02 -23.51
N GLY A 31 -6.67 -6.59 -24.20
CA GLY A 31 -6.43 -7.47 -25.33
C GLY A 31 -6.79 -6.77 -26.65
N ALA A 32 -6.30 -7.29 -27.79
CA ALA A 32 -6.60 -6.76 -29.11
C ALA A 32 -8.11 -6.77 -29.47
N LEU A 33 -8.88 -7.63 -28.81
CA LEU A 33 -10.33 -7.81 -29.03
C LEU A 33 -11.18 -7.29 -27.86
N GLY A 34 -10.61 -6.49 -26.95
CA GLY A 34 -11.29 -5.93 -25.79
C GLY A 34 -10.60 -6.25 -24.45
N THR A 35 -11.25 -5.87 -23.36
CA THR A 35 -10.73 -6.06 -22.00
C THR A 35 -11.01 -7.48 -21.52
N LEU A 36 -9.96 -8.18 -21.07
CA LEU A 36 -10.07 -9.49 -20.45
C LEU A 36 -10.06 -9.35 -18.92
N ASP A 37 -11.09 -9.89 -18.30
CA ASP A 37 -11.18 -10.00 -16.83
C ASP A 37 -10.11 -10.98 -16.33
N SER A 38 -9.12 -10.49 -15.58
CA SER A 38 -8.18 -11.38 -14.90
C SER A 38 -8.74 -11.77 -13.52
N ASN A 39 -8.37 -12.94 -13.00
CA ASN A 39 -8.70 -13.31 -11.62
C ASN A 39 -7.67 -12.75 -10.60
N MET A 40 -6.87 -11.76 -11.02
CA MET A 40 -5.84 -11.17 -10.20
C MET A 40 -6.39 -9.96 -9.42
N TYR A 41 -6.33 -10.04 -8.10
CA TYR A 41 -6.65 -8.93 -7.22
C TYR A 41 -5.39 -8.19 -6.80
N VAL A 42 -5.53 -6.86 -6.69
CA VAL A 42 -4.47 -5.96 -6.24
C VAL A 42 -5.02 -5.00 -5.19
N ALA A 43 -4.14 -4.41 -4.41
CA ALA A 43 -4.45 -3.22 -3.64
C ALA A 43 -3.95 -1.99 -4.40
N VAL A 44 -4.80 -0.99 -4.56
CA VAL A 44 -4.45 0.29 -5.21
C VAL A 44 -4.51 1.38 -4.15
N LYS A 45 -3.39 2.05 -3.90
CA LYS A 45 -3.33 3.19 -2.98
C LYS A 45 -3.40 4.47 -3.80
N GLU A 46 -4.36 5.33 -3.46
CA GLU A 46 -4.57 6.66 -4.03
C GLU A 46 -3.97 7.70 -3.11
N PHE A 47 -3.22 8.65 -3.63
CA PHE A 47 -2.85 9.84 -2.87
C PHE A 47 -4.07 10.73 -2.68
N PHE A 48 -4.50 10.88 -1.43
CA PHE A 48 -5.64 11.72 -1.06
C PHE A 48 -5.51 12.21 0.37
N MET A 49 -5.48 13.52 0.56
CA MET A 49 -5.43 14.16 1.87
C MET A 49 -6.73 14.94 2.10
N LYS A 50 -7.63 14.40 2.91
CA LYS A 50 -8.97 14.95 3.13
C LYS A 50 -8.99 16.45 3.51
N GLU A 51 -7.97 16.91 4.22
CA GLU A 51 -7.87 18.32 4.66
C GLU A 51 -7.32 19.29 3.60
N VAL A 52 -6.71 18.73 2.53
CA VAL A 52 -6.02 19.48 1.49
C VAL A 52 -6.73 19.35 0.15
N ASN A 53 -7.29 18.18 -0.12
CA ASN A 53 -7.90 17.82 -1.38
C ASN A 53 -9.43 17.88 -1.33
N GLY A 54 -10.02 18.30 -2.44
CA GLY A 54 -11.42 18.05 -2.76
C GLY A 54 -11.55 16.89 -3.77
N ARG A 55 -12.76 16.44 -3.99
CA ARG A 55 -13.09 15.47 -5.02
C ARG A 55 -14.30 15.97 -5.81
N SER A 56 -14.21 15.96 -7.14
CA SER A 56 -15.31 16.23 -8.05
C SER A 56 -15.49 15.02 -8.97
N GLY A 57 -16.52 14.22 -8.73
CA GLY A 57 -16.64 12.89 -9.33
C GLY A 57 -15.43 12.03 -8.96
N ASP A 58 -14.76 11.47 -9.95
CA ASP A 58 -13.55 10.66 -9.77
C ASP A 58 -12.27 11.49 -9.67
N THR A 59 -12.33 12.80 -9.98
CA THR A 59 -11.15 13.67 -10.05
C THR A 59 -10.83 14.26 -8.68
N VAL A 60 -9.58 14.11 -8.26
CA VAL A 60 -9.02 14.78 -7.08
C VAL A 60 -8.60 16.19 -7.46
N THR A 61 -9.13 17.17 -6.74
CA THR A 61 -8.79 18.57 -6.95
C THR A 61 -7.87 19.07 -5.85
N SER A 62 -6.81 19.80 -6.20
CA SER A 62 -6.05 20.56 -5.22
C SER A 62 -6.95 21.66 -4.65
N GLY A 63 -7.01 21.79 -3.32
CA GLY A 63 -7.73 22.87 -2.66
C GLY A 63 -7.23 24.26 -3.07
N SER A 64 -7.73 25.30 -2.40
CA SER A 64 -7.38 26.71 -2.67
C SER A 64 -5.87 26.93 -2.88
N THR A 65 -5.51 27.96 -3.61
CA THR A 65 -4.13 28.32 -4.08
C THR A 65 -3.06 28.25 -2.97
N SER A 66 -3.42 28.55 -1.73
CA SER A 66 -2.54 28.41 -0.55
C SER A 66 -2.21 26.97 -0.15
N LYS A 67 -3.03 26.01 -0.55
CA LYS A 67 -2.86 24.55 -0.27
C LYS A 67 -2.23 23.81 -1.44
N GLY A 68 -2.14 24.42 -2.63
CA GLY A 68 -1.61 23.76 -3.84
C GLY A 68 -0.14 23.35 -3.70
N GLY A 69 0.69 24.17 -3.06
CA GLY A 69 2.08 23.83 -2.77
C GLY A 69 2.23 22.64 -1.80
N LEU A 70 1.35 22.56 -0.81
CA LEU A 70 1.32 21.44 0.14
C LEU A 70 0.91 20.14 -0.52
N PHE A 71 -0.09 20.19 -1.40
CA PHE A 71 -0.52 19.05 -2.21
C PHE A 71 0.62 18.49 -3.06
N SER A 72 1.30 19.35 -3.83
CA SER A 72 2.42 18.96 -4.69
C SER A 72 3.56 18.33 -3.88
N TYR A 73 3.91 18.93 -2.75
CA TYR A 73 4.96 18.41 -1.85
C TYR A 73 4.66 17.01 -1.33
N TYR A 74 3.45 16.76 -0.85
CA TYR A 74 3.08 15.43 -0.32
C TYR A 74 2.84 14.41 -1.43
N ARG A 75 2.36 14.84 -2.61
CA ARG A 75 2.24 13.97 -3.78
C ARG A 75 3.62 13.47 -4.22
N GLU A 76 4.61 14.35 -4.31
CA GLU A 76 6.00 13.97 -4.63
C GLU A 76 6.56 12.97 -3.61
N LYS A 77 6.27 13.15 -2.32
CA LYS A 77 6.64 12.18 -1.29
C LYS A 77 6.00 10.82 -1.53
N PHE A 78 4.71 10.79 -1.83
CA PHE A 78 3.97 9.57 -2.14
C PHE A 78 4.54 8.85 -3.38
N GLU A 79 4.82 9.58 -4.44
CA GLU A 79 5.43 9.03 -5.65
C GLU A 79 6.83 8.48 -5.38
N ARG A 80 7.63 9.18 -4.58
CA ARG A 80 8.95 8.71 -4.15
C ARG A 80 8.87 7.45 -3.30
N GLU A 81 7.92 7.37 -2.39
CA GLU A 81 7.61 6.16 -1.62
C GLU A 81 7.36 4.96 -2.55
N ALA A 82 6.43 5.14 -3.51
CA ALA A 82 6.08 4.09 -4.46
C ALA A 82 7.29 3.63 -5.29
N ARG A 83 8.12 4.56 -5.78
CA ARG A 83 9.36 4.24 -6.52
C ARG A 83 10.35 3.46 -5.66
N ASN A 84 10.57 3.90 -4.42
CA ASN A 84 11.47 3.24 -3.49
C ASN A 84 11.00 1.82 -3.18
N LEU A 85 9.71 1.65 -2.88
CA LEU A 85 9.09 0.34 -2.67
C LEU A 85 9.23 -0.58 -3.87
N GLY A 86 9.08 -0.06 -5.09
CA GLY A 86 9.23 -0.81 -6.33
C GLY A 86 10.61 -1.46 -6.47
N THR A 87 11.64 -0.94 -5.77
CA THR A 87 12.99 -1.51 -5.76
C THR A 87 13.17 -2.64 -4.74
N LEU A 88 12.27 -2.75 -3.76
CA LEU A 88 12.37 -3.73 -2.68
C LEU A 88 11.71 -5.05 -3.11
N LYS A 89 12.52 -6.10 -3.20
CA LYS A 89 12.05 -7.47 -3.51
C LYS A 89 12.40 -8.35 -2.31
N HIS A 90 11.44 -8.57 -1.43
CA HIS A 90 11.61 -9.40 -0.23
C HIS A 90 10.28 -10.08 0.11
N PRO A 91 10.26 -11.36 0.55
CA PRO A 91 9.03 -12.13 0.80
C PRO A 91 8.15 -11.55 1.92
N ASN A 92 8.73 -10.74 2.80
CA ASN A 92 8.03 -10.11 3.92
C ASN A 92 7.84 -8.59 3.73
N ILE A 93 7.97 -8.09 2.51
CA ILE A 93 7.67 -6.70 2.12
C ILE A 93 6.65 -6.73 0.99
N VAL A 94 5.63 -5.90 1.07
CA VAL A 94 4.61 -5.80 0.02
C VAL A 94 5.25 -5.41 -1.31
N ARG A 95 4.87 -6.12 -2.38
CA ARG A 95 5.39 -5.86 -3.71
C ARG A 95 4.56 -4.79 -4.41
N VAL A 96 5.21 -3.70 -4.80
CA VAL A 96 4.62 -2.70 -5.72
C VAL A 96 4.75 -3.21 -7.15
N LEU A 97 3.67 -3.09 -7.91
CA LEU A 97 3.55 -3.55 -9.29
C LEU A 97 3.82 -2.41 -10.27
N GLU A 98 3.13 -1.29 -10.09
CA GLU A 98 3.35 -0.05 -10.85
C GLU A 98 2.88 1.18 -10.08
N MET A 99 3.33 2.34 -10.52
CA MET A 99 2.84 3.66 -10.09
C MET A 99 2.38 4.42 -11.33
N PHE A 100 1.26 5.11 -11.22
CA PHE A 100 0.69 5.87 -12.34
C PHE A 100 -0.04 7.13 -11.86
N ILE A 101 -0.27 8.06 -12.78
CA ILE A 101 -1.03 9.28 -12.53
C ILE A 101 -2.38 9.16 -13.26
N ALA A 102 -3.45 9.39 -12.53
CA ALA A 102 -4.82 9.42 -13.05
C ALA A 102 -5.66 10.35 -12.20
N ASN A 103 -6.80 10.81 -12.73
CA ASN A 103 -7.80 11.58 -11.97
C ASN A 103 -7.23 12.75 -11.15
N GLY A 104 -6.17 13.41 -11.65
CA GLY A 104 -5.54 14.55 -10.98
C GLY A 104 -4.65 14.20 -9.78
N THR A 105 -4.41 12.91 -9.51
CA THR A 105 -3.59 12.47 -8.39
C THR A 105 -2.70 11.28 -8.76
N ALA A 106 -1.86 10.84 -7.81
CA ALA A 106 -0.98 9.69 -7.97
C ALA A 106 -1.59 8.43 -7.35
N TYR A 107 -1.33 7.30 -8.00
CA TYR A 107 -1.70 5.97 -7.54
C TYR A 107 -0.50 5.05 -7.59
N TYR A 108 -0.47 4.04 -6.72
CA TYR A 108 0.33 2.86 -6.98
C TYR A 108 -0.45 1.57 -6.71
N ALA A 109 -0.23 0.59 -7.56
CA ALA A 109 -0.78 -0.74 -7.42
C ALA A 109 0.23 -1.66 -6.75
N MET A 110 -0.23 -2.48 -5.83
CA MET A 110 0.60 -3.45 -5.10
C MET A 110 -0.13 -4.78 -4.96
N GLU A 111 0.58 -5.83 -4.66
CA GLU A 111 -0.02 -7.14 -4.41
C GLU A 111 -1.12 -7.04 -3.34
N PHE A 112 -2.23 -7.71 -3.59
CA PHE A 112 -3.29 -7.86 -2.59
C PHE A 112 -2.91 -8.97 -1.62
N ILE A 113 -2.79 -8.62 -0.33
CA ILE A 113 -2.49 -9.58 0.71
C ILE A 113 -3.80 -10.18 1.23
N ASN A 114 -4.09 -11.40 0.82
CA ASN A 114 -5.23 -12.14 1.38
C ASN A 114 -4.89 -12.62 2.79
N GLY A 115 -5.31 -11.86 3.78
CA GLY A 115 -4.99 -12.09 5.19
C GLY A 115 -5.62 -11.04 6.10
N MET A 116 -5.15 -10.95 7.31
CA MET A 116 -5.56 -9.95 8.30
C MET A 116 -4.35 -9.13 8.76
N SER A 117 -4.59 -7.92 9.27
CA SER A 117 -3.53 -7.20 9.99
C SER A 117 -3.04 -8.01 11.20
N LEU A 118 -1.80 -7.81 11.59
CA LEU A 118 -1.28 -8.43 12.81
C LEU A 118 -2.05 -7.95 14.04
N ASP A 119 -2.52 -6.70 14.01
CA ASP A 119 -3.36 -6.13 15.06
C ASP A 119 -4.69 -6.89 15.19
N ASP A 120 -5.39 -7.11 14.08
CA ASP A 120 -6.60 -7.94 14.05
C ASP A 120 -6.31 -9.40 14.44
N THR A 121 -5.17 -9.93 14.00
CA THR A 121 -4.75 -11.30 14.32
C THR A 121 -4.55 -11.45 15.84
N ILE A 122 -3.91 -10.49 16.49
CA ILE A 122 -3.74 -10.46 17.95
C ILE A 122 -5.10 -10.35 18.64
N THR A 123 -5.91 -9.38 18.23
CA THR A 123 -7.22 -9.11 18.85
C THR A 123 -8.17 -10.29 18.76
N LYS A 124 -8.16 -11.02 17.64
CA LYS A 124 -9.00 -12.21 17.42
C LYS A 124 -8.42 -13.49 17.99
N SER A 125 -7.18 -13.46 18.46
CA SER A 125 -6.53 -14.62 19.08
C SER A 125 -7.11 -14.90 20.47
N PRO A 126 -7.04 -16.15 20.98
CA PRO A 126 -7.46 -16.46 22.34
C PRO A 126 -6.78 -15.54 23.37
N GLN A 127 -7.56 -14.93 24.22
CA GLN A 127 -7.10 -13.98 25.26
C GLN A 127 -6.41 -12.69 24.69
N GLY A 128 -6.65 -12.36 23.41
CA GLY A 128 -6.05 -11.17 22.77
C GLY A 128 -4.52 -11.23 22.65
N ARG A 129 -3.95 -12.43 22.55
CA ARG A 129 -2.49 -12.61 22.46
C ARG A 129 -2.10 -13.77 21.55
N LEU A 130 -0.95 -13.65 20.92
CA LEU A 130 -0.33 -14.75 20.16
C LEU A 130 0.34 -15.74 21.10
N SER A 131 0.48 -16.99 20.66
CA SER A 131 1.40 -17.92 21.32
C SER A 131 2.85 -17.43 21.19
N THR A 132 3.70 -17.84 22.12
CA THR A 132 5.14 -17.47 22.08
C THR A 132 5.78 -17.88 20.76
N GLU A 133 5.45 -19.07 20.26
CA GLU A 133 5.96 -19.57 18.98
C GLU A 133 5.52 -18.69 17.80
N GLN A 134 4.24 -18.31 17.73
CA GLN A 134 3.73 -17.40 16.71
C GLN A 134 4.39 -16.03 16.78
N ALA A 135 4.52 -15.47 17.98
CA ALA A 135 5.16 -14.16 18.19
C ALA A 135 6.61 -14.17 17.71
N ILE A 136 7.39 -15.19 18.10
CA ILE A 136 8.79 -15.34 17.67
C ILE A 136 8.89 -15.48 16.15
N ARG A 137 8.05 -16.32 15.55
CA ARG A 137 8.05 -16.55 14.10
C ARG A 137 7.77 -15.26 13.33
N LEU A 138 6.72 -14.52 13.70
CA LEU A 138 6.34 -13.27 13.04
C LEU A 138 7.41 -12.18 13.25
N THR A 139 7.94 -12.05 14.47
CA THR A 139 9.01 -11.09 14.78
C THR A 139 10.25 -11.35 13.93
N LYS A 140 10.67 -12.62 13.76
CA LYS A 140 11.80 -12.98 12.90
C LYS A 140 11.57 -12.55 11.44
N GLN A 141 10.36 -12.75 10.90
CA GLN A 141 10.01 -12.37 9.53
C GLN A 141 10.02 -10.84 9.35
N ILE A 142 9.43 -10.10 10.31
CA ILE A 142 9.43 -8.63 10.29
C ILE A 142 10.87 -8.11 10.43
N GLY A 143 11.66 -8.69 11.33
CA GLY A 143 13.08 -8.36 11.52
C GLY A 143 13.90 -8.57 10.24
N ALA A 144 13.64 -9.66 9.49
CA ALA A 144 14.29 -9.90 8.20
C ALA A 144 13.93 -8.83 7.17
N ALA A 145 12.64 -8.41 7.08
CA ALA A 145 12.21 -7.34 6.21
C ALA A 145 12.90 -6.01 6.55
N VAL A 146 12.91 -5.63 7.84
CA VAL A 146 13.55 -4.40 8.32
C VAL A 146 15.06 -4.43 8.08
N SER A 147 15.73 -5.56 8.36
CA SER A 147 17.15 -5.74 8.07
C SER A 147 17.47 -5.57 6.59
N PHE A 148 16.64 -6.13 5.71
CA PHE A 148 16.76 -5.97 4.27
C PHE A 148 16.61 -4.49 3.85
N MET A 149 15.66 -3.75 4.43
CA MET A 149 15.51 -2.31 4.18
C MET A 149 16.75 -1.53 4.63
N HIS A 150 17.27 -1.82 5.81
CA HIS A 150 18.48 -1.16 6.33
C HIS A 150 19.68 -1.40 5.43
N SER A 151 19.84 -2.60 4.87
CA SER A 151 20.90 -2.89 3.89
C SER A 151 20.79 -2.05 2.60
N ARG A 152 19.60 -1.51 2.32
CA ARG A 152 19.29 -0.61 1.20
C ARG A 152 19.24 0.86 1.62
N LYS A 153 19.74 1.20 2.80
CA LYS A 153 19.75 2.56 3.35
C LYS A 153 18.34 3.14 3.52
N MET A 154 17.37 2.30 3.85
CA MET A 154 15.98 2.71 4.07
C MET A 154 15.53 2.40 5.49
N LEU A 155 14.79 3.33 6.09
CA LEU A 155 14.11 3.17 7.37
C LEU A 155 12.60 3.14 7.13
N HIS A 156 11.89 2.23 7.80
CA HIS A 156 10.41 2.16 7.71
C HIS A 156 9.73 3.26 8.53
N LEU A 157 10.20 3.50 9.74
CA LEU A 157 9.78 4.50 10.73
C LEU A 157 8.35 4.35 11.29
N ASP A 158 7.57 3.36 10.85
CA ASP A 158 6.22 3.09 11.37
C ASP A 158 5.94 1.58 11.47
N VAL A 159 6.88 0.81 12.00
CA VAL A 159 6.68 -0.63 12.23
C VAL A 159 5.76 -0.81 13.43
N LYS A 160 4.54 -1.32 13.17
CA LYS A 160 3.52 -1.60 14.18
C LYS A 160 2.58 -2.71 13.68
N PRO A 161 1.81 -3.38 14.55
CA PRO A 161 0.93 -4.48 14.16
C PRO A 161 -0.06 -4.13 13.05
N ALA A 162 -0.60 -2.90 13.04
CA ALA A 162 -1.51 -2.44 12.01
C ALA A 162 -0.86 -2.36 10.60
N ASN A 163 0.48 -2.22 10.52
CA ASN A 163 1.25 -2.13 9.27
C ASN A 163 1.90 -3.47 8.86
N VAL A 164 1.45 -4.57 9.46
CA VAL A 164 1.86 -5.93 9.09
C VAL A 164 0.63 -6.74 8.75
N MET A 165 0.59 -7.31 7.55
CA MET A 165 -0.43 -8.30 7.18
C MET A 165 0.08 -9.71 7.44
N VAL A 166 -0.80 -10.58 7.96
CA VAL A 166 -0.52 -11.99 8.17
C VAL A 166 -1.37 -12.78 7.17
N ARG A 167 -0.71 -13.46 6.24
CA ARG A 167 -1.36 -14.34 5.25
C ARG A 167 -1.92 -15.60 5.92
N ALA A 168 -2.83 -16.29 5.24
CA ALA A 168 -3.38 -17.55 5.71
C ALA A 168 -2.31 -18.65 5.97
N ASP A 169 -1.18 -18.61 5.24
CA ASP A 169 -0.03 -19.50 5.44
C ASP A 169 0.89 -19.07 6.62
N GLY A 170 0.50 -18.04 7.36
CA GLY A 170 1.24 -17.51 8.50
C GLY A 170 2.45 -16.64 8.15
N LYS A 171 2.59 -16.22 6.89
CA LYS A 171 3.64 -15.27 6.50
C LYS A 171 3.26 -13.84 6.85
N ALA A 172 4.18 -13.14 7.50
CA ALA A 172 4.07 -11.71 7.73
C ALA A 172 4.54 -10.91 6.51
N VAL A 173 3.81 -9.88 6.15
CA VAL A 173 4.16 -8.95 5.07
C VAL A 173 4.04 -7.53 5.61
N LEU A 174 5.14 -6.80 5.61
CA LEU A 174 5.19 -5.40 5.99
C LEU A 174 4.55 -4.56 4.88
N ILE A 175 3.61 -3.71 5.26
CA ILE A 175 2.85 -2.82 4.38
C ILE A 175 2.97 -1.39 4.89
N ASP A 176 2.51 -0.41 4.13
CA ASP A 176 2.43 1.02 4.46
C ASP A 176 3.79 1.66 4.84
N PHE A 177 4.39 2.27 3.84
CA PHE A 177 5.71 2.89 3.90
C PHE A 177 5.63 4.42 3.89
N GLY A 178 4.45 5.00 4.19
CA GLY A 178 4.18 6.44 4.11
C GLY A 178 5.09 7.33 4.94
N LEU A 179 5.75 6.77 5.96
CA LEU A 179 6.76 7.46 6.76
C LEU A 179 8.19 7.02 6.44
N SER A 180 8.39 6.10 5.50
CA SER A 180 9.71 5.57 5.18
C SER A 180 10.66 6.65 4.67
N LYS A 181 11.94 6.51 5.00
CA LYS A 181 12.98 7.47 4.65
C LYS A 181 14.24 6.76 4.19
N GLN A 182 14.84 7.28 3.13
CA GLN A 182 16.19 6.90 2.71
C GLN A 182 17.22 7.81 3.39
N TYR A 183 18.37 7.26 3.82
CA TYR A 183 19.46 7.97 4.48
C TYR A 183 20.82 7.69 3.85
#